data_0895fd64257b2ed1d34686f0ff30d918
#
_entry.id   0895fd64257b2ed1d34686f0ff30d918
#
_cell.length_a   1.000
_cell.length_b   1.000
_cell.length_c   1.000
_cell.angle_alpha   90.00
_cell.angle_beta   90.00
_cell.angle_gamma   90.00
#
_symmetry.space_group_name_H-M   'P 1'
#
loop_
_entity.id
_entity.type
_entity.pdbx_description
1 polymer ?
#
loop_
_entity_poly.entity_id
_entity_poly.type
_entity_poly.pdbx_seq_one_letter_code
_entity_poly.pdbx_strand_id
1 'polypeptide(L)'
;MVATGLLYEAETELKQIDEKRLPSDLRLQYYDRKIYLYSHLSQYVGKPEYAKIYYEDEIKLKEEAQKMVNTGTPFYYWFKAMFYRDFPDSAEYDTLKTELKEIVEHSSLNTRMDAMNSYVLARMYMNEGDEDNYMRYLIYSSIADVRICNRDIASMEELSSLLYKRNDIDRGYTYINYCLQMALKYPNRVRVVGISTVLDKLHQAYQERNILQEKRLKNFLYTVSILSVVLLVAVCLIYIQFRKLAKSKAQQHETNKLLNSHVEELSEAYKMLANVNEELSRVNE
;
A
#
# COMPACT_ATOMS: atom_id res chain seq x y z
N MET A 1 10.73 27.96 -13.81
CA MET A 1 9.55 28.85 -13.88
C MET A 1 8.24 28.05 -13.94
N VAL A 2 7.98 27.24 -14.99
CA VAL A 2 6.68 26.51 -15.11
C VAL A 2 6.37 25.65 -13.89
N ALA A 3 7.28 24.78 -13.46
CA ALA A 3 7.09 23.92 -12.28
C ALA A 3 6.86 24.71 -10.96
N THR A 4 7.37 25.94 -10.87
CA THR A 4 7.14 26.81 -9.71
C THR A 4 5.85 27.63 -9.80
N GLY A 5 5.08 27.47 -10.87
CA GLY A 5 3.81 28.18 -11.11
C GLY A 5 3.97 29.59 -11.66
N LEU A 6 5.19 29.98 -12.05
CA LEU A 6 5.48 31.28 -12.68
C LEU A 6 5.21 31.18 -14.21
N LEU A 7 3.95 30.98 -14.57
CA LEU A 7 3.57 30.66 -15.95
C LEU A 7 3.64 31.90 -16.87
N TYR A 8 3.20 33.03 -16.39
CA TYR A 8 3.25 34.30 -17.15
C TYR A 8 4.68 34.76 -17.39
N GLU A 9 5.53 34.69 -16.37
CA GLU A 9 6.94 35.01 -16.46
C GLU A 9 7.66 34.07 -17.45
N ALA A 10 7.33 32.74 -17.40
CA ALA A 10 7.86 31.78 -18.33
C ALA A 10 7.44 32.08 -19.79
N GLU A 11 6.20 32.48 -19.99
CA GLU A 11 5.71 32.89 -21.33
C GLU A 11 6.43 34.16 -21.83
N THR A 12 6.61 35.13 -20.94
CA THR A 12 7.28 36.39 -21.24
C THR A 12 8.73 36.15 -21.66
N GLU A 13 9.46 35.31 -20.93
CA GLU A 13 10.84 34.95 -21.25
C GLU A 13 10.94 34.17 -22.59
N LEU A 14 10.06 33.21 -22.84
CA LEU A 14 10.04 32.45 -24.08
C LEU A 14 9.73 33.33 -25.31
N LYS A 15 8.87 34.36 -25.16
CA LYS A 15 8.54 35.31 -26.25
C LYS A 15 9.70 36.19 -26.65
N GLN A 16 10.72 36.38 -25.80
CA GLN A 16 11.93 37.15 -26.11
C GLN A 16 12.90 36.39 -27.02
N ILE A 17 12.75 35.07 -27.15
CA ILE A 17 13.62 34.21 -27.92
C ILE A 17 13.20 34.26 -29.41
N ASP A 18 14.11 34.71 -30.29
CA ASP A 18 13.91 34.62 -31.74
C ASP A 18 14.18 33.18 -32.21
N GLU A 19 13.11 32.40 -32.37
CA GLU A 19 13.18 30.97 -32.75
C GLU A 19 13.90 30.74 -34.09
N LYS A 20 13.85 31.72 -35.02
CA LYS A 20 14.48 31.61 -36.35
C LYS A 20 16.00 31.62 -36.26
N ARG A 21 16.56 32.22 -35.22
CA ARG A 21 18.00 32.30 -34.96
C ARG A 21 18.54 31.10 -34.18
N LEU A 22 17.66 30.23 -33.66
CA LEU A 22 18.11 29.09 -32.91
C LEU A 22 18.68 28.00 -33.85
N PRO A 23 19.80 27.36 -33.47
CA PRO A 23 20.23 26.11 -34.07
C PRO A 23 19.15 25.04 -33.97
N SER A 24 19.15 24.04 -34.86
CA SER A 24 18.09 23.05 -34.97
C SER A 24 17.86 22.26 -33.67
N ASP A 25 18.92 21.88 -32.96
CA ASP A 25 18.90 21.18 -31.70
C ASP A 25 18.32 22.02 -30.55
N LEU A 26 18.68 23.31 -30.48
CA LEU A 26 18.12 24.24 -29.51
C LEU A 26 16.68 24.64 -29.86
N ARG A 27 16.34 24.69 -31.15
CA ARG A 27 14.97 24.95 -31.58
C ARG A 27 14.01 23.88 -31.14
N LEU A 28 14.38 22.60 -31.23
CA LEU A 28 13.56 21.50 -30.73
C LEU A 28 13.36 21.58 -29.19
N GLN A 29 14.41 21.94 -28.44
CA GLN A 29 14.29 22.18 -27.01
C GLN A 29 13.37 23.37 -26.66
N TYR A 30 13.45 24.43 -27.46
CA TYR A 30 12.56 25.60 -27.32
C TYR A 30 11.10 25.20 -27.52
N TYR A 31 10.77 24.41 -28.54
CA TYR A 31 9.43 23.91 -28.78
C TYR A 31 8.95 22.99 -27.65
N ASP A 32 9.79 22.07 -27.18
CA ASP A 32 9.48 21.22 -26.05
C ASP A 32 9.10 22.04 -24.80
N ARG A 33 9.88 23.08 -24.49
CA ARG A 33 9.58 23.95 -23.32
C ARG A 33 8.32 24.77 -23.51
N LYS A 34 8.05 25.23 -24.73
CA LYS A 34 6.86 26.00 -25.07
C LYS A 34 5.61 25.13 -25.04
N ILE A 35 5.67 23.90 -25.54
CA ILE A 35 4.62 22.89 -25.45
C ILE A 35 4.32 22.61 -23.98
N TYR A 36 5.35 22.36 -23.16
CA TYR A 36 5.19 22.13 -21.73
C TYR A 36 4.51 23.31 -21.01
N LEU A 37 4.89 24.55 -21.35
CA LEU A 37 4.25 25.74 -20.79
C LEU A 37 2.77 25.83 -21.21
N TYR A 38 2.48 25.66 -22.49
CA TYR A 38 1.12 25.84 -23.02
C TYR A 38 0.17 24.74 -22.52
N SER A 39 0.66 23.51 -22.35
CA SER A 39 -0.07 22.44 -21.69
C SER A 39 -0.46 22.81 -20.25
N HIS A 40 0.41 23.49 -19.51
CA HIS A 40 0.09 23.97 -18.16
C HIS A 40 -0.86 25.18 -18.20
N LEU A 41 -0.66 26.13 -19.08
CA LEU A 41 -1.55 27.27 -19.22
C LEU A 41 -2.98 26.83 -19.57
N SER A 42 -3.14 25.88 -20.48
CA SER A 42 -4.46 25.33 -20.84
C SER A 42 -5.18 24.68 -19.65
N GLN A 43 -4.43 24.07 -18.71
CA GLN A 43 -5.00 23.41 -17.53
C GLN A 43 -5.30 24.37 -16.37
N TYR A 44 -4.50 25.42 -16.20
CA TYR A 44 -4.57 26.30 -15.02
C TYR A 44 -5.21 27.66 -15.28
N VAL A 45 -5.48 28.02 -16.53
CA VAL A 45 -6.22 29.24 -16.82
C VAL A 45 -7.70 29.06 -16.44
N GLY A 46 -8.21 29.97 -15.60
CA GLY A 46 -9.54 29.85 -15.03
C GLY A 46 -10.73 30.08 -15.99
N LYS A 47 -10.46 30.39 -17.29
CA LYS A 47 -11.50 30.67 -18.29
C LYS A 47 -11.36 29.72 -19.48
N PRO A 48 -12.45 29.00 -19.83
CA PRO A 48 -12.44 28.00 -20.91
C PRO A 48 -11.99 28.55 -22.28
N GLU A 49 -12.34 29.78 -22.61
CA GLU A 49 -11.95 30.41 -23.87
C GLU A 49 -10.43 30.55 -24.00
N TYR A 50 -9.74 30.92 -22.94
CA TYR A 50 -8.26 30.98 -22.93
C TYR A 50 -7.62 29.58 -22.89
N ALA A 51 -8.22 28.66 -22.14
CA ALA A 51 -7.76 27.28 -22.11
C ALA A 51 -7.73 26.67 -23.53
N LYS A 52 -8.78 26.92 -24.31
CA LYS A 52 -8.88 26.46 -25.69
C LYS A 52 -7.79 27.07 -26.59
N ILE A 53 -7.52 28.38 -26.47
CA ILE A 53 -6.45 29.04 -27.25
C ILE A 53 -5.08 28.40 -26.97
N TYR A 54 -4.73 28.21 -25.68
CA TYR A 54 -3.45 27.58 -25.32
C TYR A 54 -3.37 26.13 -25.78
N TYR A 55 -4.48 25.38 -25.73
CA TYR A 55 -4.51 24.02 -26.24
C TYR A 55 -4.30 23.96 -27.78
N GLU A 56 -4.98 24.83 -28.55
CA GLU A 56 -4.79 24.90 -29.99
C GLU A 56 -3.37 25.28 -30.37
N ASP A 57 -2.76 26.20 -29.66
CA ASP A 57 -1.37 26.60 -29.89
C ASP A 57 -0.39 25.49 -29.45
N GLU A 58 -0.68 24.73 -28.41
CA GLU A 58 0.08 23.52 -28.02
C GLU A 58 0.08 22.50 -29.16
N ILE A 59 -1.08 22.21 -29.77
CA ILE A 59 -1.18 21.28 -30.91
C ILE A 59 -0.35 21.75 -32.10
N LYS A 60 -0.46 23.01 -32.50
CA LYS A 60 0.36 23.57 -33.60
C LYS A 60 1.87 23.43 -33.35
N LEU A 61 2.29 23.70 -32.11
CA LEU A 61 3.71 23.54 -31.72
C LEU A 61 4.17 22.09 -31.78
N LYS A 62 3.32 21.13 -31.37
CA LYS A 62 3.59 19.70 -31.49
C LYS A 62 3.75 19.29 -32.96
N GLU A 63 2.88 19.74 -33.84
CA GLU A 63 2.96 19.48 -35.27
C GLU A 63 4.25 20.02 -35.90
N GLU A 64 4.68 21.23 -35.54
CA GLU A 64 5.94 21.82 -36.00
C GLU A 64 7.14 21.05 -35.45
N ALA A 65 7.15 20.72 -34.18
CA ALA A 65 8.24 20.01 -33.54
C ALA A 65 8.42 18.59 -34.09
N GLN A 66 7.33 17.88 -34.46
CA GLN A 66 7.43 16.56 -35.09
C GLN A 66 8.29 16.55 -36.36
N LYS A 67 8.26 17.62 -37.13
CA LYS A 67 9.05 17.74 -38.36
C LYS A 67 10.57 17.81 -38.10
N MET A 68 10.96 18.10 -36.87
CA MET A 68 12.37 18.28 -36.47
C MET A 68 12.93 17.10 -35.66
N VAL A 69 12.10 16.19 -35.22
CA VAL A 69 12.55 15.04 -34.38
C VAL A 69 13.16 13.95 -35.27
N ASN A 70 14.37 13.51 -34.94
CA ASN A 70 15.04 12.42 -35.64
C ASN A 70 14.32 11.11 -35.40
N THR A 71 13.97 10.40 -36.46
CA THR A 71 13.33 9.08 -36.42
C THR A 71 14.20 8.02 -35.74
N GLY A 72 13.57 7.07 -35.05
CA GLY A 72 14.27 5.94 -34.43
C GLY A 72 14.97 6.23 -33.12
N THR A 73 14.85 7.45 -32.57
CA THR A 73 15.36 7.76 -31.23
C THR A 73 14.29 7.54 -30.15
N PRO A 74 14.65 7.18 -28.90
CA PRO A 74 13.69 7.10 -27.80
C PRO A 74 12.88 8.39 -27.60
N PHE A 75 13.48 9.55 -27.88
CA PHE A 75 12.79 10.84 -27.81
C PHE A 75 11.73 10.99 -28.92
N TYR A 76 12.01 10.48 -30.15
CA TYR A 76 11.03 10.46 -31.23
C TYR A 76 9.76 9.70 -30.86
N TYR A 77 9.90 8.50 -30.28
CA TYR A 77 8.76 7.69 -29.86
C TYR A 77 7.95 8.37 -28.76
N TRP A 78 8.63 8.91 -27.75
CA TRP A 78 7.96 9.68 -26.69
C TRP A 78 7.20 10.88 -27.27
N PHE A 79 7.84 11.65 -28.13
CA PHE A 79 7.25 12.87 -28.68
C PHE A 79 6.03 12.56 -29.55
N LYS A 80 6.12 11.58 -30.41
CA LYS A 80 4.99 11.10 -31.22
C LYS A 80 3.86 10.55 -30.35
N ALA A 81 4.19 9.74 -29.35
CA ALA A 81 3.20 9.18 -28.45
C ALA A 81 2.49 10.27 -27.61
N MET A 82 3.20 11.32 -27.20
CA MET A 82 2.58 12.49 -26.55
C MET A 82 1.60 13.23 -27.46
N PHE A 83 1.80 13.19 -28.77
CA PHE A 83 0.86 13.77 -29.72
C PHE A 83 -0.33 12.83 -29.97
N TYR A 84 -0.06 11.58 -30.38
CA TYR A 84 -1.10 10.64 -30.82
C TYR A 84 -1.92 10.03 -29.68
N ARG A 85 -1.47 10.06 -28.43
CA ARG A 85 -2.21 9.50 -27.28
C ARG A 85 -3.64 10.04 -27.18
N ASP A 86 -3.86 11.27 -27.64
CA ASP A 86 -5.17 11.94 -27.60
C ASP A 86 -5.99 11.69 -28.89
N PHE A 87 -5.44 10.89 -29.84
CA PHE A 87 -6.04 10.54 -31.13
C PHE A 87 -6.02 9.02 -31.36
N PRO A 88 -6.74 8.23 -30.55
CA PRO A 88 -6.69 6.75 -30.59
C PRO A 88 -7.20 6.17 -31.91
N ASP A 89 -8.00 6.90 -32.68
CA ASP A 89 -8.55 6.46 -33.97
C ASP A 89 -7.57 6.71 -35.16
N SER A 90 -6.38 7.27 -34.91
CA SER A 90 -5.40 7.50 -35.97
C SER A 90 -4.71 6.19 -36.38
N ALA A 91 -4.39 6.06 -37.67
CA ALA A 91 -3.72 4.86 -38.21
C ALA A 91 -2.33 4.63 -37.58
N GLU A 92 -1.70 5.68 -37.10
CA GLU A 92 -0.38 5.64 -36.48
C GLU A 92 -0.41 5.19 -35.01
N TYR A 93 -1.55 5.28 -34.34
CA TYR A 93 -1.68 5.03 -32.89
C TYR A 93 -1.25 3.61 -32.51
N ASP A 94 -1.80 2.60 -33.15
CA ASP A 94 -1.53 1.19 -32.82
C ASP A 94 -0.09 0.78 -33.13
N THR A 95 0.42 1.25 -34.30
CA THR A 95 1.82 1.01 -34.67
C THR A 95 2.76 1.62 -33.66
N LEU A 96 2.54 2.89 -33.32
CA LEU A 96 3.36 3.61 -32.36
C LEU A 96 3.31 3.01 -30.96
N LYS A 97 2.11 2.59 -30.50
CA LYS A 97 1.95 1.92 -29.23
C LYS A 97 2.73 0.60 -29.16
N THR A 98 2.72 -0.16 -30.25
CA THR A 98 3.46 -1.44 -30.34
C THR A 98 4.96 -1.20 -30.28
N GLU A 99 5.49 -0.27 -31.07
CA GLU A 99 6.91 0.10 -31.08
C GLU A 99 7.35 0.65 -29.73
N LEU A 100 6.55 1.52 -29.12
CA LEU A 100 6.83 2.09 -27.80
C LEU A 100 6.83 1.02 -26.70
N LYS A 101 5.91 0.07 -26.77
CA LYS A 101 5.86 -1.09 -25.87
C LYS A 101 7.14 -1.91 -25.96
N GLU A 102 7.59 -2.23 -27.15
CA GLU A 102 8.84 -2.97 -27.36
C GLU A 102 10.04 -2.24 -26.75
N ILE A 103 10.16 -0.92 -26.98
CA ILE A 103 11.21 -0.10 -26.39
C ILE A 103 11.18 -0.14 -24.86
N VAL A 104 9.99 0.00 -24.27
CA VAL A 104 9.84 0.04 -22.80
C VAL A 104 10.12 -1.33 -22.18
N GLU A 105 9.65 -2.41 -22.78
CA GLU A 105 9.85 -3.77 -22.24
C GLU A 105 11.31 -4.23 -22.32
N HIS A 106 12.11 -3.71 -23.25
CA HIS A 106 13.53 -4.00 -23.36
C HIS A 106 14.42 -2.97 -22.65
N SER A 107 13.82 -1.96 -22.02
CA SER A 107 14.58 -0.91 -21.31
C SER A 107 15.07 -1.39 -19.95
N SER A 108 16.19 -0.80 -19.49
CA SER A 108 16.75 -1.05 -18.15
C SER A 108 16.06 -0.25 -17.04
N LEU A 109 15.12 0.63 -17.40
CA LEU A 109 14.43 1.54 -16.49
C LEU A 109 15.40 2.40 -15.65
N ASN A 110 16.44 2.93 -16.28
CA ASN A 110 17.49 3.72 -15.60
C ASN A 110 17.78 5.06 -16.26
N THR A 111 16.97 5.48 -17.21
CA THR A 111 17.08 6.77 -17.87
C THR A 111 15.78 7.58 -17.72
N ARG A 112 15.91 8.91 -17.88
CA ARG A 112 14.73 9.79 -17.92
C ARG A 112 13.80 9.42 -19.08
N MET A 113 14.37 8.98 -20.19
CA MET A 113 13.59 8.60 -21.36
C MET A 113 12.79 7.32 -21.12
N ASP A 114 13.34 6.36 -20.36
CA ASP A 114 12.59 5.16 -19.94
C ASP A 114 11.37 5.54 -19.08
N ALA A 115 11.55 6.49 -18.15
CA ALA A 115 10.44 6.98 -17.34
C ALA A 115 9.36 7.66 -18.21
N MET A 116 9.77 8.53 -19.12
CA MET A 116 8.85 9.28 -19.99
C MET A 116 8.11 8.37 -20.97
N ASN A 117 8.82 7.43 -21.61
CA ASN A 117 8.22 6.46 -22.53
C ASN A 117 7.24 5.53 -21.81
N SER A 118 7.60 5.02 -20.63
CA SER A 118 6.69 4.21 -19.81
C SER A 118 5.44 4.98 -19.40
N TYR A 119 5.59 6.25 -19.03
CA TYR A 119 4.46 7.09 -18.63
C TYR A 119 3.48 7.35 -19.77
N VAL A 120 3.99 7.72 -20.96
CA VAL A 120 3.09 7.98 -22.10
C VAL A 120 2.42 6.70 -22.59
N LEU A 121 3.11 5.56 -22.54
CA LEU A 121 2.52 4.25 -22.84
C LEU A 121 1.41 3.89 -21.83
N ALA A 122 1.63 4.16 -20.55
CA ALA A 122 0.61 4.02 -19.53
C ALA A 122 -0.64 4.85 -19.88
N ARG A 123 -0.46 6.10 -20.27
CA ARG A 123 -1.56 6.99 -20.66
C ARG A 123 -2.34 6.48 -21.87
N MET A 124 -1.67 5.86 -22.85
CA MET A 124 -2.34 5.22 -23.98
C MET A 124 -3.26 4.08 -23.51
N TYR A 125 -2.78 3.19 -22.66
CA TYR A 125 -3.60 2.12 -22.06
C TYR A 125 -4.75 2.64 -21.19
N MET A 126 -4.54 3.77 -20.48
CA MET A 126 -5.61 4.41 -19.72
C MET A 126 -6.76 4.86 -20.65
N ASN A 127 -6.44 5.45 -21.81
CA ASN A 127 -7.43 5.90 -22.78
C ASN A 127 -8.23 4.73 -23.40
N GLU A 128 -7.62 3.55 -23.50
CA GLU A 128 -8.28 2.32 -23.95
C GLU A 128 -9.09 1.62 -22.84
N GLY A 129 -8.99 2.07 -21.59
CA GLY A 129 -9.62 1.42 -20.43
C GLY A 129 -8.91 0.16 -19.94
N ASP A 130 -7.70 -0.14 -20.43
CA ASP A 130 -6.87 -1.25 -19.95
C ASP A 130 -6.15 -0.85 -18.66
N GLU A 131 -6.85 -1.01 -17.54
CA GLU A 131 -6.35 -0.60 -16.22
C GLU A 131 -5.14 -1.39 -15.75
N ASP A 132 -4.98 -2.65 -16.17
CA ASP A 132 -3.86 -3.49 -15.73
C ASP A 132 -2.56 -3.10 -16.43
N ASN A 133 -2.59 -2.87 -17.73
CA ASN A 133 -1.43 -2.36 -18.45
C ASN A 133 -1.15 -0.88 -18.08
N TYR A 134 -2.19 -0.08 -17.86
CA TYR A 134 -2.02 1.27 -17.29
C TYR A 134 -1.21 1.23 -15.99
N MET A 135 -1.61 0.39 -15.04
CA MET A 135 -0.90 0.22 -13.77
C MET A 135 0.53 -0.30 -13.97
N ARG A 136 0.72 -1.29 -14.83
CA ARG A 136 2.05 -1.86 -15.13
C ARG A 136 3.03 -0.79 -15.59
N TYR A 137 2.66 0.02 -16.57
CA TYR A 137 3.57 1.02 -17.13
C TYR A 137 3.72 2.26 -16.25
N LEU A 138 2.74 2.58 -15.39
CA LEU A 138 2.95 3.55 -14.29
C LEU A 138 4.01 3.07 -13.30
N ILE A 139 4.01 1.77 -12.98
CA ILE A 139 5.04 1.17 -12.11
C ILE A 139 6.42 1.26 -12.78
N TYR A 140 6.53 0.94 -14.07
CA TYR A 140 7.80 1.05 -14.81
C TYR A 140 8.33 2.49 -14.82
N SER A 141 7.47 3.46 -15.12
CA SER A 141 7.81 4.87 -15.06
C SER A 141 8.27 5.30 -13.66
N SER A 142 7.52 4.90 -12.61
CA SER A 142 7.87 5.22 -11.23
C SER A 142 9.21 4.61 -10.79
N ILE A 143 9.49 3.38 -11.21
CA ILE A 143 10.79 2.72 -10.94
C ILE A 143 11.93 3.49 -11.61
N ALA A 144 11.77 3.86 -12.88
CA ALA A 144 12.77 4.63 -13.60
C ALA A 144 13.01 5.99 -12.94
N ASP A 145 11.95 6.72 -12.59
CA ASP A 145 12.03 8.02 -11.90
C ASP A 145 12.79 7.92 -10.57
N VAL A 146 12.50 6.91 -9.75
CA VAL A 146 13.19 6.70 -8.47
C VAL A 146 14.66 6.36 -8.70
N ARG A 147 14.99 5.48 -9.66
CA ARG A 147 16.38 5.08 -9.95
C ARG A 147 17.25 6.24 -10.39
N ILE A 148 16.73 7.16 -11.16
CA ILE A 148 17.47 8.36 -11.63
C ILE A 148 17.34 9.55 -10.68
N CYS A 149 16.72 9.37 -9.53
CA CYS A 149 16.43 10.44 -8.57
C CYS A 149 15.68 11.61 -9.21
N ASN A 150 14.73 11.33 -10.11
CA ASN A 150 13.91 12.36 -10.73
C ASN A 150 12.97 12.97 -9.67
N ARG A 151 12.73 14.26 -9.81
CA ARG A 151 11.92 15.05 -8.88
C ARG A 151 10.47 15.22 -9.32
N ASP A 152 10.21 14.99 -10.59
CA ASP A 152 8.87 15.03 -11.18
C ASP A 152 8.36 13.60 -11.34
N ILE A 153 7.59 13.15 -10.36
CA ILE A 153 7.09 11.76 -10.21
C ILE A 153 5.58 11.68 -10.44
N ALA A 154 5.14 12.20 -11.59
CA ALA A 154 3.74 12.16 -12.00
C ALA A 154 3.15 10.74 -12.01
N SER A 155 3.92 9.77 -12.46
CA SER A 155 3.53 8.37 -12.53
C SER A 155 3.19 7.78 -11.16
N MET A 156 3.97 8.12 -10.12
CA MET A 156 3.72 7.66 -8.76
C MET A 156 2.49 8.33 -8.13
N GLU A 157 2.21 9.59 -8.46
CA GLU A 157 0.98 10.29 -8.07
C GLU A 157 -0.25 9.59 -8.65
N GLU A 158 -0.25 9.29 -9.96
CA GLU A 158 -1.34 8.55 -10.61
C GLU A 158 -1.46 7.12 -10.08
N LEU A 159 -0.33 6.45 -9.84
CA LEU A 159 -0.31 5.11 -9.23
C LEU A 159 -0.93 5.12 -7.83
N SER A 160 -0.70 6.16 -7.03
CA SER A 160 -1.33 6.31 -5.71
C SER A 160 -2.85 6.39 -5.80
N SER A 161 -3.37 7.14 -6.79
CA SER A 161 -4.81 7.24 -7.05
C SER A 161 -5.40 5.90 -7.49
N LEU A 162 -4.69 5.13 -8.29
CA LEU A 162 -5.12 3.82 -8.76
C LEU A 162 -5.12 2.79 -7.61
N LEU A 163 -4.11 2.81 -6.76
CA LEU A 163 -4.05 1.99 -5.55
C LEU A 163 -5.20 2.29 -4.58
N TYR A 164 -5.55 3.58 -4.42
CA TYR A 164 -6.74 3.98 -3.65
C TYR A 164 -8.02 3.36 -4.20
N LYS A 165 -8.24 3.43 -5.52
CA LYS A 165 -9.40 2.80 -6.18
C LYS A 165 -9.44 1.27 -5.96
N ARG A 166 -8.28 0.62 -5.93
CA ARG A 166 -8.14 -0.83 -5.66
C ARG A 166 -8.12 -1.17 -4.16
N ASN A 167 -8.45 -0.23 -3.30
CA ASN A 167 -8.47 -0.39 -1.82
C ASN A 167 -7.12 -0.76 -1.20
N ASP A 168 -6.01 -0.49 -1.89
CA ASP A 168 -4.67 -0.61 -1.36
C ASP A 168 -4.22 0.72 -0.74
N ILE A 169 -4.82 1.01 0.38
CA ILE A 169 -4.69 2.31 1.06
C ILE A 169 -3.26 2.53 1.58
N ASP A 170 -2.61 1.48 2.10
CA ASP A 170 -1.29 1.58 2.72
C ASP A 170 -0.22 1.99 1.70
N ARG A 171 -0.18 1.31 0.55
CA ARG A 171 0.76 1.67 -0.53
C ARG A 171 0.39 3.01 -1.16
N GLY A 172 -0.89 3.25 -1.41
CA GLY A 172 -1.36 4.52 -1.94
C GLY A 172 -0.95 5.71 -1.06
N TYR A 173 -1.17 5.61 0.25
CA TYR A 173 -0.79 6.63 1.22
C TYR A 173 0.73 6.84 1.30
N THR A 174 1.49 5.75 1.29
CA THR A 174 2.96 5.81 1.29
C THR A 174 3.49 6.55 0.06
N TYR A 175 2.98 6.23 -1.12
CA TYR A 175 3.46 6.80 -2.38
C TYR A 175 3.07 8.27 -2.52
N ILE A 176 1.84 8.66 -2.15
CA ILE A 176 1.43 10.06 -2.24
C ILE A 176 2.20 10.95 -1.25
N ASN A 177 2.53 10.45 -0.04
CA ASN A 177 3.37 11.17 0.89
C ASN A 177 4.79 11.37 0.36
N TYR A 178 5.36 10.36 -0.30
CA TYR A 178 6.64 10.51 -0.96
C TYR A 178 6.59 11.59 -2.05
N CYS A 179 5.53 11.59 -2.88
CA CYS A 179 5.30 12.63 -3.89
C CYS A 179 5.23 14.02 -3.27
N LEU A 180 4.50 14.18 -2.17
CA LEU A 180 4.39 15.45 -1.46
C LEU A 180 5.75 15.92 -0.93
N GLN A 181 6.51 15.03 -0.29
CA GLN A 181 7.85 15.38 0.21
C GLN A 181 8.79 15.85 -0.92
N MET A 182 8.74 15.17 -2.07
CA MET A 182 9.53 15.58 -3.24
C MET A 182 9.08 16.93 -3.80
N ALA A 183 7.77 17.15 -3.92
CA ALA A 183 7.21 18.41 -4.42
C ALA A 183 7.51 19.61 -3.51
N LEU A 184 7.54 19.39 -2.19
CA LEU A 184 7.90 20.43 -1.20
C LEU A 184 9.41 20.70 -1.16
N LYS A 185 10.23 19.66 -1.20
CA LYS A 185 11.70 19.76 -1.19
C LYS A 185 12.23 20.47 -2.44
N TYR A 186 11.57 20.28 -3.56
CA TYR A 186 11.90 20.88 -4.85
C TYR A 186 10.68 21.64 -5.34
N PRO A 187 10.51 22.93 -4.99
CA PRO A 187 9.24 23.65 -5.06
C PRO A 187 8.55 23.49 -6.44
N ASN A 188 7.74 22.45 -6.55
CA ASN A 188 6.89 22.18 -7.70
C ASN A 188 5.44 22.49 -7.30
N ARG A 189 5.07 23.76 -7.33
CA ARG A 189 3.74 24.24 -6.91
C ARG A 189 2.61 23.62 -7.72
N VAL A 190 2.86 23.36 -8.98
CA VAL A 190 1.86 22.74 -9.87
C VAL A 190 1.51 21.34 -9.38
N ARG A 191 2.52 20.54 -9.00
CA ARG A 191 2.30 19.20 -8.47
C ARG A 191 1.64 19.18 -7.10
N VAL A 192 1.96 20.14 -6.24
CA VAL A 192 1.36 20.20 -4.90
C VAL A 192 -0.16 20.25 -4.96
N VAL A 193 -0.73 20.96 -5.93
CA VAL A 193 -2.19 21.07 -6.09
C VAL A 193 -2.81 19.70 -6.42
N GLY A 194 -2.24 18.98 -7.40
CA GLY A 194 -2.72 17.63 -7.76
C GLY A 194 -2.57 16.64 -6.61
N ILE A 195 -1.39 16.62 -5.99
CA ILE A 195 -1.08 15.74 -4.85
C ILE A 195 -2.04 15.98 -3.69
N SER A 196 -2.38 17.23 -3.36
CA SER A 196 -3.27 17.57 -2.23
C SER A 196 -4.64 16.93 -2.38
N THR A 197 -5.19 16.90 -3.59
CA THR A 197 -6.52 16.32 -3.86
C THR A 197 -6.55 14.79 -3.62
N VAL A 198 -5.46 14.11 -3.95
CA VAL A 198 -5.32 12.65 -3.75
C VAL A 198 -4.99 12.35 -2.30
N LEU A 199 -4.13 13.18 -1.70
CA LEU A 199 -3.66 13.02 -0.32
C LEU A 199 -4.82 13.07 0.67
N ASP A 200 -5.74 14.03 0.54
CA ASP A 200 -6.87 14.16 1.47
C ASP A 200 -7.72 12.89 1.51
N LYS A 201 -8.05 12.32 0.33
CA LYS A 201 -8.83 11.09 0.23
C LYS A 201 -8.11 9.90 0.85
N LEU A 202 -6.82 9.74 0.54
CA LEU A 202 -6.00 8.67 1.08
C LEU A 202 -5.76 8.82 2.58
N HIS A 203 -5.58 10.06 3.06
CA HIS A 203 -5.41 10.33 4.48
C HIS A 203 -6.66 9.94 5.28
N GLN A 204 -7.84 10.34 4.83
CA GLN A 204 -9.11 9.97 5.46
C GLN A 204 -9.28 8.45 5.50
N ALA A 205 -9.12 7.77 4.36
CA ALA A 205 -9.26 6.30 4.29
C ALA A 205 -8.22 5.58 5.18
N TYR A 206 -7.00 6.08 5.24
CA TYR A 206 -5.94 5.54 6.10
C TYR A 206 -6.29 5.72 7.59
N GLN A 207 -6.78 6.89 7.99
CA GLN A 207 -7.22 7.16 9.36
C GLN A 207 -8.38 6.26 9.78
N GLU A 208 -9.41 6.14 8.94
CA GLU A 208 -10.54 5.25 9.21
C GLU A 208 -10.10 3.80 9.42
N ARG A 209 -9.20 3.32 8.56
CA ARG A 209 -8.64 1.97 8.68
C ARG A 209 -7.85 1.77 9.97
N ASN A 210 -7.03 2.74 10.35
CA ASN A 210 -6.26 2.69 11.61
C ASN A 210 -7.20 2.64 12.83
N ILE A 211 -8.25 3.45 12.85
CA ILE A 211 -9.25 3.46 13.92
C ILE A 211 -9.94 2.09 14.03
N LEU A 212 -10.30 1.49 12.89
CA LEU A 212 -10.91 0.16 12.87
C LEU A 212 -9.94 -0.94 13.36
N GLN A 213 -8.68 -0.87 12.95
CA GLN A 213 -7.64 -1.80 13.43
C GLN A 213 -7.41 -1.66 14.93
N GLU A 214 -7.33 -0.43 15.43
CA GLU A 214 -7.18 -0.18 16.87
C GLU A 214 -8.37 -0.71 17.69
N LYS A 215 -9.59 -0.52 17.20
CA LYS A 215 -10.79 -1.10 17.83
C LYS A 215 -10.75 -2.63 17.86
N ARG A 216 -10.37 -3.26 16.75
CA ARG A 216 -10.22 -4.73 16.69
C ARG A 216 -9.17 -5.24 17.66
N LEU A 217 -8.02 -4.57 17.73
CA LEU A 217 -6.96 -4.93 18.67
C LEU A 217 -7.41 -4.78 20.12
N LYS A 218 -8.07 -3.68 20.49
CA LYS A 218 -8.64 -3.48 21.83
C LYS A 218 -9.64 -4.59 22.18
N ASN A 219 -10.57 -4.91 21.29
CA ASN A 219 -11.55 -5.98 21.49
C ASN A 219 -10.87 -7.34 21.67
N PHE A 220 -9.85 -7.64 20.88
CA PHE A 220 -9.07 -8.87 21.02
C PHE A 220 -8.37 -8.94 22.39
N LEU A 221 -7.73 -7.85 22.83
CA LEU A 221 -7.08 -7.77 24.13
C LEU A 221 -8.08 -7.95 25.28
N TYR A 222 -9.27 -7.36 25.20
CA TYR A 222 -10.33 -7.57 26.19
C TYR A 222 -10.77 -9.04 26.25
N THR A 223 -10.98 -9.68 25.11
CA THR A 223 -11.36 -11.10 25.02
C THR A 223 -10.30 -12.00 25.67
N VAL A 224 -9.03 -11.78 25.35
CA VAL A 224 -7.91 -12.54 25.94
C VAL A 224 -7.81 -12.30 27.44
N SER A 225 -8.01 -11.07 27.90
CA SER A 225 -7.99 -10.75 29.33
C SER A 225 -9.10 -11.46 30.09
N ILE A 226 -10.33 -11.45 29.59
CA ILE A 226 -11.45 -12.15 30.18
C ILE A 226 -11.19 -13.67 30.26
N LEU A 227 -10.70 -14.25 29.15
CA LEU A 227 -10.36 -15.66 29.08
C LEU A 227 -9.29 -16.05 30.11
N SER A 228 -8.27 -15.21 30.29
CA SER A 228 -7.20 -15.39 31.27
C SER A 228 -7.75 -15.39 32.71
N VAL A 229 -8.66 -14.47 33.02
CA VAL A 229 -9.30 -14.44 34.34
C VAL A 229 -10.12 -15.71 34.59
N VAL A 230 -10.91 -16.15 33.62
CA VAL A 230 -11.70 -17.40 33.71
C VAL A 230 -10.79 -18.60 33.94
N LEU A 231 -9.65 -18.66 33.22
CA LEU A 231 -8.67 -19.74 33.40
C LEU A 231 -8.07 -19.74 34.81
N LEU A 232 -7.71 -18.57 35.35
CA LEU A 232 -7.20 -18.45 36.72
C LEU A 232 -8.24 -18.92 37.76
N VAL A 233 -9.50 -18.54 37.60
CA VAL A 233 -10.59 -19.01 38.48
C VAL A 233 -10.72 -20.53 38.39
N ALA A 234 -10.70 -21.11 37.19
CA ALA A 234 -10.76 -22.57 37.00
C ALA A 234 -9.59 -23.29 37.70
N VAL A 235 -8.37 -22.79 37.57
CA VAL A 235 -7.18 -23.33 38.23
C VAL A 235 -7.32 -23.25 39.76
N CYS A 236 -7.81 -22.14 40.29
CA CYS A 236 -8.09 -22.01 41.74
C CYS A 236 -9.13 -23.01 42.21
N LEU A 237 -10.22 -23.21 41.48
CA LEU A 237 -11.25 -24.19 41.83
C LEU A 237 -10.70 -25.62 41.82
N ILE A 238 -9.92 -25.99 40.82
CA ILE A 238 -9.24 -27.28 40.72
C ILE A 238 -8.31 -27.48 41.94
N TYR A 239 -7.51 -26.47 42.28
CA TYR A 239 -6.63 -26.53 43.43
C TYR A 239 -7.39 -26.74 44.75
N ILE A 240 -8.49 -26.05 44.96
CA ILE A 240 -9.36 -26.24 46.12
C ILE A 240 -9.91 -27.67 46.15
N GLN A 241 -10.37 -28.21 45.03
CA GLN A 241 -10.86 -29.60 44.93
C GLN A 241 -9.76 -30.60 45.25
N PHE A 242 -8.55 -30.43 44.73
CA PHE A 242 -7.42 -31.29 45.07
C PHE A 242 -7.08 -31.27 46.56
N ARG A 243 -7.11 -30.10 47.20
CA ARG A 243 -6.92 -30.00 48.65
C ARG A 243 -7.98 -30.73 49.46
N LYS A 244 -9.26 -30.59 49.09
CA LYS A 244 -10.37 -31.31 49.72
C LYS A 244 -10.22 -32.81 49.54
N LEU A 245 -9.89 -33.28 48.37
CA LEU A 245 -9.69 -34.70 48.07
C LEU A 245 -8.49 -35.29 48.86
N ALA A 246 -7.39 -34.56 48.94
CA ALA A 246 -6.23 -35.00 49.75
C ALA A 246 -6.57 -35.13 51.23
N LYS A 247 -7.34 -34.17 51.80
CA LYS A 247 -7.79 -34.22 53.17
C LYS A 247 -8.76 -35.42 53.43
N SER A 248 -9.69 -35.64 52.50
CA SER A 248 -10.63 -36.77 52.57
C SER A 248 -9.89 -38.12 52.50
N LYS A 249 -8.90 -38.27 51.59
CA LYS A 249 -8.08 -39.49 51.52
C LYS A 249 -7.24 -39.74 52.78
N ALA A 250 -6.67 -38.69 53.38
CA ALA A 250 -5.94 -38.81 54.65
C ALA A 250 -6.85 -39.27 55.75
N GLN A 251 -8.05 -38.71 55.88
CA GLN A 251 -9.05 -39.07 56.87
C GLN A 251 -9.56 -40.52 56.68
N GLN A 252 -9.77 -40.92 55.42
CA GLN A 252 -10.16 -42.31 55.09
C GLN A 252 -9.07 -43.31 55.45
N HIS A 253 -7.79 -42.96 55.23
CA HIS A 253 -6.66 -43.79 55.61
C HIS A 253 -6.57 -43.99 57.13
N GLU A 254 -6.78 -42.92 57.90
CA GLU A 254 -6.78 -42.95 59.37
C GLU A 254 -7.96 -43.82 59.92
N THR A 255 -9.16 -43.63 59.31
CA THR A 255 -10.33 -44.45 59.66
C THR A 255 -10.12 -45.94 59.36
N ASN A 256 -9.53 -46.25 58.18
CA ASN A 256 -9.21 -47.65 57.83
C ASN A 256 -8.16 -48.26 58.78
N LYS A 257 -7.18 -47.50 59.22
CA LYS A 257 -6.19 -47.97 60.21
C LYS A 257 -6.81 -48.28 61.51
N LEU A 258 -7.74 -47.45 62.01
CA LEU A 258 -8.47 -47.65 63.23
C LEU A 258 -9.43 -48.87 63.17
N LEU A 259 -10.10 -49.04 62.02
CA LEU A 259 -10.95 -50.18 61.73
C LEU A 259 -10.16 -51.50 61.76
N ASN A 260 -9.00 -51.53 61.11
CA ASN A 260 -8.13 -52.71 61.10
C ASN A 260 -7.67 -53.07 62.56
N SER A 261 -7.30 -52.06 63.37
CA SER A 261 -6.95 -52.27 64.79
C SER A 261 -8.09 -52.90 65.56
N HIS A 262 -9.34 -52.41 65.40
CA HIS A 262 -10.52 -52.97 66.03
C HIS A 262 -10.84 -54.41 65.57
N VAL A 263 -10.62 -54.70 64.28
CA VAL A 263 -10.81 -56.06 63.75
C VAL A 263 -9.76 -57.02 64.34
N GLU A 264 -8.50 -56.60 64.54
CA GLU A 264 -7.51 -57.41 65.26
C GLU A 264 -7.88 -57.66 66.73
N GLU A 265 -8.29 -56.60 67.47
CA GLU A 265 -8.75 -56.75 68.86
C GLU A 265 -9.95 -57.70 68.97
N LEU A 266 -10.93 -57.57 68.05
CA LEU A 266 -12.09 -58.50 68.03
C LEU A 266 -11.66 -59.94 67.72
N SER A 267 -10.72 -60.14 66.79
CA SER A 267 -10.17 -61.45 66.45
C SER A 267 -9.49 -62.11 67.64
N GLU A 268 -8.71 -61.33 68.40
CA GLU A 268 -8.05 -61.83 69.65
C GLU A 268 -9.06 -62.20 70.71
N ALA A 269 -10.11 -61.33 70.94
CA ALA A 269 -11.15 -61.61 71.87
C ALA A 269 -11.95 -62.88 71.48
N TYR A 270 -12.24 -63.09 70.20
CA TYR A 270 -12.88 -64.34 69.73
C TYR A 270 -11.98 -65.57 69.93
N LYS A 271 -10.68 -65.50 69.81
CA LYS A 271 -9.76 -66.60 70.10
C LYS A 271 -9.75 -66.91 71.58
N MET A 272 -9.69 -65.86 72.42
CA MET A 272 -9.78 -66.09 73.89
C MET A 272 -11.11 -66.76 74.31
N LEU A 273 -12.24 -66.29 73.73
CA LEU A 273 -13.55 -66.83 73.99
C LEU A 273 -13.65 -68.32 73.54
N ALA A 274 -13.10 -68.66 72.40
CA ALA A 274 -12.98 -70.01 71.88
C ALA A 274 -12.18 -70.92 72.84
N ASN A 275 -11.03 -70.43 73.32
CA ASN A 275 -10.20 -71.18 74.30
C ASN A 275 -10.92 -71.39 75.61
N VAL A 276 -11.60 -70.34 76.13
CA VAL A 276 -12.40 -70.51 77.41
C VAL A 276 -13.55 -71.48 77.21
N ASN A 277 -14.25 -71.47 76.07
CA ASN A 277 -15.29 -72.45 75.77
C ASN A 277 -14.76 -73.88 75.68
N GLU A 278 -13.56 -74.07 75.11
CA GLU A 278 -12.90 -75.39 75.07
C GLU A 278 -12.49 -75.88 76.45
N GLU A 279 -11.96 -74.97 77.29
CA GLU A 279 -11.72 -75.30 78.73
C GLU A 279 -12.98 -75.64 79.52
N LEU A 280 -14.04 -74.87 79.37
CA LEU A 280 -15.37 -75.15 80.01
C LEU A 280 -15.93 -76.49 79.52
N SER A 281 -15.76 -76.84 78.27
CA SER A 281 -16.21 -78.17 77.77
C SER A 281 -15.43 -79.32 78.44
N ARG A 282 -14.09 -79.13 78.62
CA ARG A 282 -13.26 -80.14 79.32
C ARG A 282 -13.57 -80.29 80.79
N VAL A 283 -14.06 -79.29 81.45
CA VAL A 283 -14.45 -79.33 82.88
C VAL A 283 -15.82 -79.98 83.13
N ASN A 284 -16.71 -79.95 82.12
CA ASN A 284 -18.04 -80.55 82.19
C ASN A 284 -18.10 -81.99 81.68
N GLU A 285 -17.00 -82.65 81.29
CA GLU A 285 -16.88 -84.05 81.08
C GLU A 285 -16.26 -84.73 82.38
#